data_6917d8b722a177ec31b497a31c1889b3
#
_entry.id   6917d8b722a177ec31b497a31c1889b3
#
_cell.length_a   1.000
_cell.length_b   1.000
_cell.length_c   1.000
_cell.angle_alpha   90.00
_cell.angle_beta   90.00
_cell.angle_gamma   90.00
#
_symmetry.space_group_name_H-M   'P 1'
#
loop_
_entity.id
_entity.type
_entity.pdbx_description
1 polymer ?
#
loop_
_entity_poly.entity_id
_entity_poly.type
_entity_poly.pdbx_seq_one_letter_code
_entity_poly.pdbx_strand_id
1 'polypeptide(L)'
;MTKRMVIMLIAVAIVFGGIFGFQAFKASMIKKFMTAMGSPPQTVSATKAAYGEWQPKLEAVGSLRAVLGAELSLEVAGVVDTITFNSGDDIEQGKLLLKLRAGDEVAKLESLRAVAELNEITYERDQKQFKMQAVSQATLDTDAANLKNAKAQVVQQQAILDKKFLRAPFDGHLGIRAVDLGQYLSAGTPIVTLQALDPIFVDFFVPQQSVDQVRLGQSVIVKVGVFKDQTFAGEISAINPKVDAGSRNVQIRATLKNPDHKLLPGMYATVDIATGAPQSYITLRQTAISFNPYGDTVYVVDSKAADANGKPPQLIARQTFVTTGPTRGDQVAVLKGIDEGDLIVTAGQIKLHNGSTILIDNSITPTADAAPVPIDR
;
A
#
# COMPACT_ATOMS: atom_id res chain seq x y z
N MET A 1 -44.43 -88.11 31.17
CA MET A 1 -44.36 -86.74 30.53
C MET A 1 -42.94 -86.19 30.49
N THR A 2 -42.06 -86.49 31.44
CA THR A 2 -40.69 -85.94 31.55
C THR A 2 -39.72 -86.28 30.39
N LYS A 3 -39.73 -87.53 29.89
CA LYS A 3 -38.81 -87.89 28.78
C LYS A 3 -39.00 -87.16 27.47
N ARG A 4 -40.24 -86.80 27.13
CA ARG A 4 -40.55 -86.05 25.85
C ARG A 4 -40.12 -84.59 26.02
N MET A 5 -40.22 -84.02 27.20
CA MET A 5 -39.80 -82.62 27.47
C MET A 5 -38.29 -82.49 27.45
N VAL A 6 -37.53 -83.48 27.98
CA VAL A 6 -36.04 -83.50 27.91
C VAL A 6 -35.55 -83.62 26.48
N ILE A 7 -36.19 -84.45 25.63
CA ILE A 7 -35.82 -84.59 24.20
C ILE A 7 -36.07 -83.27 23.46
N MET A 8 -37.21 -82.58 23.75
CA MET A 8 -37.50 -81.27 23.17
C MET A 8 -36.49 -80.18 23.55
N LEU A 9 -36.08 -80.16 24.84
CA LEU A 9 -35.07 -79.24 25.33
C LEU A 9 -33.69 -79.49 24.66
N ILE A 10 -33.29 -80.75 24.51
CA ILE A 10 -32.04 -81.12 23.81
C ILE A 10 -32.10 -80.69 22.33
N ALA A 11 -33.22 -80.91 21.65
CA ALA A 11 -33.40 -80.52 20.24
C ALA A 11 -33.30 -78.97 20.07
N VAL A 12 -33.95 -78.22 20.97
CA VAL A 12 -33.88 -76.77 21.01
C VAL A 12 -32.44 -76.29 21.30
N ALA A 13 -31.74 -76.92 22.26
CA ALA A 13 -30.35 -76.58 22.57
C ALA A 13 -29.40 -76.85 21.38
N ILE A 14 -29.61 -77.94 20.62
CA ILE A 14 -28.80 -78.22 19.42
C ILE A 14 -29.09 -77.20 18.33
N VAL A 15 -30.35 -76.79 18.11
CA VAL A 15 -30.70 -75.79 17.13
C VAL A 15 -30.11 -74.40 17.50
N PHE A 16 -30.28 -73.99 18.76
CA PHE A 16 -29.69 -72.75 19.22
C PHE A 16 -28.15 -72.77 19.23
N GLY A 17 -27.56 -73.91 19.68
CA GLY A 17 -26.10 -74.09 19.62
C GLY A 17 -25.56 -74.05 18.18
N GLY A 18 -26.26 -74.63 17.21
CA GLY A 18 -25.93 -74.57 15.80
C GLY A 18 -26.02 -73.15 15.25
N ILE A 19 -27.09 -72.42 15.58
CA ILE A 19 -27.28 -71.03 15.13
C ILE A 19 -26.19 -70.10 15.74
N PHE A 20 -25.95 -70.17 17.06
CA PHE A 20 -24.91 -69.40 17.75
C PHE A 20 -23.50 -69.76 17.29
N GLY A 21 -23.22 -71.06 17.09
CA GLY A 21 -21.94 -71.55 16.54
C GLY A 21 -21.68 -71.02 15.14
N PHE A 22 -22.70 -71.08 14.25
CA PHE A 22 -22.62 -70.55 12.89
C PHE A 22 -22.42 -69.03 12.89
N GLN A 23 -23.13 -68.27 13.75
CA GLN A 23 -22.93 -66.83 13.92
C GLN A 23 -21.53 -66.47 14.41
N ALA A 24 -21.02 -67.21 15.41
CA ALA A 24 -19.68 -67.01 15.95
C ALA A 24 -18.58 -67.32 14.90
N PHE A 25 -18.77 -68.41 14.14
CA PHE A 25 -17.89 -68.77 13.00
C PHE A 25 -17.90 -67.71 11.91
N LYS A 26 -19.08 -67.25 11.49
CA LYS A 26 -19.25 -66.15 10.52
C LYS A 26 -18.61 -64.87 11.00
N ALA A 27 -18.81 -64.48 12.26
CA ALA A 27 -18.20 -63.29 12.86
C ALA A 27 -16.66 -63.37 12.90
N SER A 28 -16.11 -64.56 13.24
CA SER A 28 -14.66 -64.78 13.24
C SER A 28 -14.05 -64.74 11.86
N MET A 29 -14.73 -65.31 10.86
CA MET A 29 -14.34 -65.28 9.43
C MET A 29 -14.37 -63.82 8.90
N ILE A 30 -15.45 -63.05 9.14
CA ILE A 30 -15.57 -61.66 8.77
C ILE A 30 -14.46 -60.82 9.42
N LYS A 31 -14.20 -61.05 10.71
CA LYS A 31 -13.14 -60.36 11.45
C LYS A 31 -11.74 -60.67 10.88
N LYS A 32 -11.46 -61.92 10.54
CA LYS A 32 -10.22 -62.35 9.88
C LYS A 32 -10.09 -61.77 8.47
N PHE A 33 -11.19 -61.71 7.71
CA PHE A 33 -11.21 -61.16 6.38
C PHE A 33 -11.03 -59.63 6.38
N MET A 34 -11.71 -58.93 7.29
CA MET A 34 -11.54 -57.47 7.46
C MET A 34 -10.12 -57.08 7.93
N THR A 35 -9.53 -57.87 8.86
CA THR A 35 -8.14 -57.62 9.27
C THR A 35 -7.10 -57.97 8.20
N ALA A 36 -7.40 -58.90 7.29
CA ALA A 36 -6.53 -59.28 6.18
C ALA A 36 -6.62 -58.28 5.01
N MET A 37 -7.77 -57.62 4.81
CA MET A 37 -7.96 -56.64 3.72
C MET A 37 -7.31 -55.31 4.00
N GLY A 38 -7.02 -54.92 5.25
CA GLY A 38 -6.51 -53.59 5.58
C GLY A 38 -7.48 -52.48 5.19
N SER A 39 -7.29 -51.29 5.67
CA SER A 39 -8.03 -50.10 5.16
C SER A 39 -7.60 -49.83 3.72
N PRO A 40 -8.55 -49.56 2.80
CA PRO A 40 -8.19 -49.22 1.41
C PRO A 40 -7.26 -47.97 1.43
N PRO A 41 -6.25 -47.96 0.54
CA PRO A 41 -5.34 -46.81 0.47
C PRO A 41 -6.12 -45.54 0.14
N GLN A 42 -5.84 -44.46 0.85
CA GLN A 42 -6.47 -43.17 0.63
C GLN A 42 -5.70 -42.39 -0.41
N THR A 43 -6.39 -41.88 -1.43
CA THR A 43 -5.75 -40.99 -2.43
C THR A 43 -5.59 -39.59 -1.88
N VAL A 44 -4.37 -39.06 -1.95
CA VAL A 44 -3.99 -37.75 -1.44
C VAL A 44 -3.07 -37.04 -2.43
N SER A 45 -3.06 -35.71 -2.40
CA SER A 45 -2.01 -34.93 -3.06
C SER A 45 -0.91 -34.63 -2.08
N ALA A 46 0.35 -34.66 -2.51
CA ALA A 46 1.52 -34.42 -1.69
C ALA A 46 2.55 -33.54 -2.40
N THR A 47 3.24 -32.70 -1.65
CA THR A 47 4.30 -31.81 -2.13
C THR A 47 5.50 -31.88 -1.20
N LYS A 48 6.72 -31.72 -1.73
CA LYS A 48 7.93 -31.62 -0.93
C LYS A 48 7.97 -30.29 -0.18
N ALA A 49 8.32 -30.36 1.09
CA ALA A 49 8.63 -29.18 1.89
C ALA A 49 9.89 -28.51 1.37
N ALA A 50 9.83 -27.23 1.10
CA ALA A 50 10.94 -26.41 0.59
C ALA A 50 11.00 -25.09 1.35
N TYR A 51 12.22 -24.54 1.48
CA TYR A 51 12.40 -23.21 2.00
C TYR A 51 11.87 -22.16 1.02
N GLY A 52 11.17 -21.19 1.54
CA GLY A 52 10.74 -19.98 0.84
C GLY A 52 11.27 -18.73 1.56
N GLU A 53 11.65 -17.72 0.79
CA GLU A 53 12.02 -16.43 1.36
C GLU A 53 10.76 -15.64 1.76
N TRP A 54 10.75 -15.18 2.99
CA TRP A 54 9.69 -14.39 3.58
C TRP A 54 10.24 -13.04 3.99
N GLN A 55 9.80 -11.99 3.30
CA GLN A 55 10.08 -10.62 3.70
C GLN A 55 8.97 -10.17 4.66
N PRO A 56 9.27 -9.96 5.95
CA PRO A 56 8.32 -9.34 6.86
C PRO A 56 7.92 -7.97 6.32
N LYS A 57 6.63 -7.69 6.25
CA LYS A 57 6.12 -6.42 5.79
C LYS A 57 5.01 -5.91 6.69
N LEU A 58 4.97 -4.61 6.84
CA LEU A 58 3.88 -3.89 7.47
C LEU A 58 3.05 -3.26 6.35
N GLU A 59 1.77 -3.58 6.30
CA GLU A 59 0.84 -3.00 5.36
C GLU A 59 0.14 -1.80 6.00
N ALA A 60 0.12 -0.68 5.28
CA ALA A 60 -0.53 0.55 5.70
C ALA A 60 -1.34 1.13 4.54
N VAL A 61 -2.29 1.99 4.87
CA VAL A 61 -3.12 2.67 3.88
C VAL A 61 -2.90 4.16 3.95
N GLY A 62 -2.95 4.83 2.80
CA GLY A 62 -2.71 6.25 2.71
C GLY A 62 -3.27 6.87 1.44
N SER A 63 -2.91 8.12 1.23
CA SER A 63 -3.33 8.90 0.07
C SER A 63 -2.13 9.59 -0.57
N LEU A 64 -2.15 9.68 -1.88
CA LEU A 64 -1.15 10.41 -2.64
C LEU A 64 -1.34 11.91 -2.49
N ARG A 65 -0.23 12.65 -2.45
CA ARG A 65 -0.20 14.10 -2.32
C ARG A 65 0.90 14.69 -3.19
N ALA A 66 0.61 15.78 -3.89
CA ALA A 66 1.64 16.53 -4.60
C ALA A 66 2.68 17.10 -3.62
N VAL A 67 3.93 17.18 -4.06
CA VAL A 67 5.01 17.84 -3.29
C VAL A 67 4.69 19.32 -3.06
N LEU A 68 4.27 20.00 -4.14
CA LEU A 68 3.73 21.35 -4.12
C LEU A 68 2.37 21.32 -4.81
N GLY A 69 1.37 21.91 -4.18
CA GLY A 69 0.02 22.02 -4.73
C GLY A 69 -0.61 23.34 -4.28
N ALA A 70 -1.08 24.11 -5.23
CA ALA A 70 -1.72 25.39 -4.97
C ALA A 70 -2.94 25.59 -5.87
N GLU A 71 -3.96 26.22 -5.30
CA GLU A 71 -5.07 26.78 -6.04
C GLU A 71 -4.73 28.25 -6.32
N LEU A 72 -4.40 28.56 -7.57
CA LEU A 72 -3.91 29.86 -7.94
C LEU A 72 -5.08 30.86 -8.02
N SER A 73 -4.91 31.99 -7.37
CA SER A 73 -5.84 33.13 -7.39
C SER A 73 -5.06 34.44 -7.39
N LEU A 74 -5.74 35.54 -7.68
CA LEU A 74 -5.16 36.88 -7.61
C LEU A 74 -5.53 37.57 -6.31
N GLU A 75 -4.61 38.40 -5.79
CA GLU A 75 -4.80 39.18 -4.56
C GLU A 75 -5.70 40.41 -4.75
N VAL A 76 -5.96 40.80 -6.01
CA VAL A 76 -6.72 41.99 -6.36
C VAL A 76 -7.83 41.66 -7.34
N ALA A 77 -8.91 42.44 -7.27
CA ALA A 77 -10.03 42.31 -8.19
C ALA A 77 -9.75 42.99 -9.54
N GLY A 78 -10.43 42.51 -10.59
CA GLY A 78 -10.36 43.10 -11.91
C GLY A 78 -10.98 42.25 -13.01
N VAL A 79 -10.96 42.77 -14.22
CA VAL A 79 -11.46 42.06 -15.41
C VAL A 79 -10.30 41.32 -16.07
N VAL A 80 -10.51 40.05 -16.43
CA VAL A 80 -9.53 39.22 -17.14
C VAL A 80 -9.29 39.83 -18.54
N ASP A 81 -8.05 40.21 -18.78
CA ASP A 81 -7.60 40.82 -20.04
C ASP A 81 -6.97 39.79 -20.98
N THR A 82 -6.13 38.90 -20.42
CA THR A 82 -5.40 37.91 -21.23
C THR A 82 -5.23 36.62 -20.42
N ILE A 83 -5.36 35.47 -21.09
CA ILE A 83 -5.05 34.15 -20.55
C ILE A 83 -4.01 33.53 -21.50
N THR A 84 -2.87 33.04 -20.95
CA THR A 84 -1.71 32.58 -21.72
C THR A 84 -1.41 31.09 -21.53
N PHE A 85 -2.35 30.32 -21.01
CA PHE A 85 -2.23 28.87 -20.79
C PHE A 85 -3.49 28.14 -21.21
N ASN A 86 -3.37 26.83 -21.45
CA ASN A 86 -4.49 25.90 -21.60
C ASN A 86 -4.61 25.01 -20.38
N SER A 87 -5.82 24.47 -20.16
CA SER A 87 -6.02 23.42 -19.14
C SER A 87 -5.17 22.20 -19.47
N GLY A 88 -4.43 21.70 -18.48
CA GLY A 88 -3.54 20.55 -18.63
C GLY A 88 -2.13 20.86 -19.14
N ASP A 89 -1.75 22.12 -19.29
CA ASP A 89 -0.39 22.49 -19.70
C ASP A 89 0.63 22.23 -18.56
N ASP A 90 1.84 21.83 -18.95
CA ASP A 90 3.02 21.86 -18.09
C ASP A 90 3.63 23.25 -18.08
N ILE A 91 3.89 23.78 -16.90
CA ILE A 91 4.26 25.18 -16.69
C ILE A 91 5.54 25.28 -15.87
N GLU A 92 6.46 26.13 -16.31
CA GLU A 92 7.66 26.52 -15.57
C GLU A 92 7.39 27.67 -14.62
N GLN A 93 8.13 27.72 -13.51
CA GLN A 93 8.09 28.80 -12.53
C GLN A 93 8.27 30.19 -13.19
N GLY A 94 7.48 31.16 -12.75
CA GLY A 94 7.55 32.54 -13.25
C GLY A 94 6.78 32.79 -14.54
N LYS A 95 6.32 31.76 -15.27
CA LYS A 95 5.51 31.94 -16.48
C LYS A 95 4.24 32.71 -16.17
N LEU A 96 3.94 33.71 -16.99
CA LEU A 96 2.68 34.45 -16.89
C LEU A 96 1.52 33.54 -17.30
N LEU A 97 0.51 33.46 -16.46
CA LEU A 97 -0.70 32.63 -16.68
C LEU A 97 -1.90 33.49 -17.05
N LEU A 98 -2.10 34.58 -16.33
CA LEU A 98 -3.25 35.45 -16.50
C LEU A 98 -2.87 36.88 -16.20
N LYS A 99 -3.47 37.80 -16.92
CA LYS A 99 -3.36 39.25 -16.71
C LYS A 99 -4.74 39.85 -16.55
N LEU A 100 -4.91 40.66 -15.52
CA LEU A 100 -6.07 41.55 -15.40
C LEU A 100 -5.85 42.85 -16.19
N ARG A 101 -6.95 43.50 -16.56
CA ARG A 101 -6.90 44.84 -17.11
C ARG A 101 -6.21 45.79 -16.15
N ALA A 102 -5.16 46.46 -16.60
CA ALA A 102 -4.26 47.23 -15.73
C ALA A 102 -3.97 48.63 -16.33
N GLY A 103 -4.83 49.17 -17.23
CA GLY A 103 -4.60 50.42 -17.90
C GLY A 103 -4.44 51.59 -16.95
N ASP A 104 -5.29 51.69 -15.94
CA ASP A 104 -5.27 52.77 -14.97
C ASP A 104 -4.02 52.70 -14.04
N GLU A 105 -3.64 51.50 -13.63
CA GLU A 105 -2.44 51.28 -12.81
C GLU A 105 -1.15 51.60 -13.56
N VAL A 106 -1.11 51.26 -14.85
CA VAL A 106 0.03 51.62 -15.73
C VAL A 106 0.12 53.14 -15.91
N ALA A 107 -0.99 53.82 -16.22
CA ALA A 107 -1.02 55.27 -16.38
C ALA A 107 -0.61 55.99 -15.05
N LYS A 108 -1.07 55.47 -13.89
CA LYS A 108 -0.69 56.01 -12.62
C LYS A 108 0.81 55.81 -12.31
N LEU A 109 1.36 54.62 -12.66
CA LEU A 109 2.79 54.33 -12.48
C LEU A 109 3.65 55.30 -13.32
N GLU A 110 3.29 55.55 -14.58
CA GLU A 110 3.99 56.52 -15.45
C GLU A 110 3.93 57.96 -14.87
N SER A 111 2.78 58.37 -14.34
CA SER A 111 2.66 59.67 -13.65
C SER A 111 3.59 59.79 -12.46
N LEU A 112 3.66 58.76 -11.63
CA LEU A 112 4.53 58.73 -10.44
C LEU A 112 6.02 58.69 -10.83
N ARG A 113 6.37 57.99 -11.90
CA ARG A 113 7.74 57.98 -12.43
C ARG A 113 8.16 59.37 -12.91
N ALA A 114 7.31 60.12 -13.60
CA ALA A 114 7.58 61.47 -14.00
C ALA A 114 7.79 62.42 -12.81
N VAL A 115 7.01 62.24 -11.72
CA VAL A 115 7.19 63.00 -10.47
C VAL A 115 8.53 62.65 -9.78
N ALA A 116 8.90 61.35 -9.74
CA ALA A 116 10.18 60.94 -9.18
C ALA A 116 11.37 61.46 -9.97
N GLU A 117 11.29 61.48 -11.31
CA GLU A 117 12.29 62.04 -12.22
C GLU A 117 12.46 63.55 -12.01
N LEU A 118 11.34 64.29 -11.88
CA LEU A 118 11.41 65.74 -11.59
C LEU A 118 12.11 66.00 -10.23
N ASN A 119 11.78 65.24 -9.19
CA ASN A 119 12.45 65.39 -7.88
C ASN A 119 13.92 64.97 -7.95
N GLU A 120 14.29 64.02 -8.78
CA GLU A 120 15.70 63.62 -8.95
C GLU A 120 16.51 64.76 -9.64
N ILE A 121 15.98 65.31 -10.72
CA ILE A 121 16.61 66.47 -11.41
C ILE A 121 16.74 67.64 -10.44
N THR A 122 15.72 67.91 -9.62
CA THR A 122 15.73 69.00 -8.64
C THR A 122 16.81 68.76 -7.60
N TYR A 123 16.84 67.57 -6.99
CA TYR A 123 17.84 67.20 -5.99
C TYR A 123 19.27 67.27 -6.57
N GLU A 124 19.52 66.76 -7.75
CA GLU A 124 20.84 66.81 -8.40
C GLU A 124 21.29 68.25 -8.68
N ARG A 125 20.35 69.12 -9.14
CA ARG A 125 20.62 70.54 -9.34
C ARG A 125 21.00 71.22 -8.04
N ASP A 126 20.20 71.04 -6.98
CA ASP A 126 20.40 71.70 -5.72
C ASP A 126 21.61 71.13 -4.93
N GLN A 127 21.97 69.85 -5.16
CA GLN A 127 23.24 69.29 -4.71
C GLN A 127 24.47 70.01 -5.35
N LYS A 128 24.39 70.36 -6.63
CA LYS A 128 25.44 71.13 -7.31
C LYS A 128 25.49 72.55 -6.77
N GLN A 129 24.34 73.20 -6.55
CA GLN A 129 24.25 74.57 -5.99
C GLN A 129 24.70 74.61 -4.55
N PHE A 130 24.43 73.55 -3.77
CA PHE A 130 24.92 73.45 -2.39
C PHE A 130 26.49 73.46 -2.31
N LYS A 131 27.14 72.75 -3.21
CA LYS A 131 28.60 72.71 -3.33
C LYS A 131 29.17 74.11 -3.64
N MET A 132 28.38 74.98 -4.31
CA MET A 132 28.72 76.40 -4.60
C MET A 132 28.18 77.33 -3.54
N GLN A 133 27.65 76.85 -2.37
CA GLN A 133 27.05 77.57 -1.30
C GLN A 133 25.84 78.44 -1.70
N ALA A 134 25.15 78.11 -2.81
CA ALA A 134 24.01 78.87 -3.33
C ALA A 134 22.67 78.45 -2.71
N VAL A 135 22.59 77.30 -2.02
CA VAL A 135 21.40 76.85 -1.32
C VAL A 135 21.74 76.31 0.08
N SER A 136 20.74 76.28 0.98
CA SER A 136 20.94 75.82 2.37
C SER A 136 20.95 74.30 2.48
N GLN A 137 21.59 73.77 3.55
CA GLN A 137 21.53 72.37 3.90
C GLN A 137 20.09 71.88 4.10
N ALA A 138 19.23 72.70 4.70
CA ALA A 138 17.81 72.37 4.90
C ALA A 138 17.04 72.21 3.61
N THR A 139 17.37 73.01 2.58
CA THR A 139 16.78 72.83 1.20
C THR A 139 17.21 71.54 0.62
N LEU A 140 18.51 71.22 0.63
CA LEU A 140 19.04 69.95 0.11
C LEU A 140 18.43 68.72 0.82
N ASP A 141 18.30 68.80 2.15
CA ASP A 141 17.68 67.70 2.96
C ASP A 141 16.20 67.52 2.61
N THR A 142 15.49 68.64 2.35
CA THR A 142 14.09 68.61 1.90
C THR A 142 13.96 67.94 0.56
N ASP A 143 14.81 68.29 -0.42
CA ASP A 143 14.77 67.69 -1.77
C ASP A 143 15.18 66.22 -1.74
N ALA A 144 16.15 65.84 -0.90
CA ALA A 144 16.48 64.43 -0.66
C ALA A 144 15.29 63.64 -0.12
N ALA A 145 14.54 64.22 0.85
CA ALA A 145 13.34 63.59 1.38
C ALA A 145 12.20 63.49 0.37
N ASN A 146 12.00 64.52 -0.45
CA ASN A 146 11.00 64.52 -1.53
C ASN A 146 11.30 63.44 -2.59
N LEU A 147 12.57 63.36 -3.03
CA LEU A 147 13.00 62.30 -3.97
C LEU A 147 12.78 60.90 -3.41
N LYS A 148 13.16 60.70 -2.14
CA LYS A 148 12.96 59.41 -1.46
C LYS A 148 11.48 59.02 -1.38
N ASN A 149 10.62 60.00 -1.07
CA ASN A 149 9.17 59.80 -0.98
C ASN A 149 8.61 59.46 -2.37
N ALA A 150 8.95 60.21 -3.44
CA ALA A 150 8.51 59.94 -4.79
C ALA A 150 8.95 58.58 -5.29
N LYS A 151 10.22 58.16 -5.05
CA LYS A 151 10.71 56.81 -5.36
C LYS A 151 9.94 55.72 -4.65
N ALA A 152 9.59 55.94 -3.34
CA ALA A 152 8.78 55.00 -2.57
C ALA A 152 7.35 54.80 -3.17
N GLN A 153 6.74 55.92 -3.66
CA GLN A 153 5.44 55.88 -4.32
C GLN A 153 5.47 55.08 -5.66
N VAL A 154 6.55 55.21 -6.43
CA VAL A 154 6.77 54.41 -7.64
C VAL A 154 6.83 52.91 -7.29
N VAL A 155 7.60 52.54 -6.27
CA VAL A 155 7.71 51.14 -5.81
C VAL A 155 6.36 50.60 -5.31
N GLN A 156 5.61 51.41 -4.56
CA GLN A 156 4.26 51.04 -4.13
C GLN A 156 3.31 50.76 -5.29
N GLN A 157 3.27 51.68 -6.29
CA GLN A 157 2.40 51.52 -7.46
C GLN A 157 2.84 50.33 -8.34
N GLN A 158 4.16 50.08 -8.47
CA GLN A 158 4.66 48.90 -9.16
C GLN A 158 4.17 47.59 -8.48
N ALA A 159 4.23 47.51 -7.16
CA ALA A 159 3.74 46.36 -6.41
C ALA A 159 2.22 46.13 -6.59
N ILE A 160 1.43 47.22 -6.70
CA ILE A 160 0.00 47.13 -7.04
C ILE A 160 -0.21 46.59 -8.48
N LEU A 161 0.57 47.08 -9.43
CA LEU A 161 0.53 46.63 -10.80
C LEU A 161 0.93 45.14 -10.92
N ASP A 162 1.98 44.71 -10.21
CA ASP A 162 2.45 43.33 -10.23
C ASP A 162 1.39 42.34 -9.73
N LYS A 163 0.52 42.73 -8.80
CA LYS A 163 -0.62 41.94 -8.35
C LYS A 163 -1.69 41.68 -9.40
N LYS A 164 -1.66 42.43 -10.53
CA LYS A 164 -2.56 42.21 -11.69
C LYS A 164 -2.08 41.06 -12.59
N PHE A 165 -0.91 40.51 -12.35
CA PHE A 165 -0.32 39.42 -13.14
C PHE A 165 -0.23 38.17 -12.31
N LEU A 166 -0.92 37.12 -12.73
CA LEU A 166 -0.77 35.80 -12.14
C LEU A 166 0.39 35.06 -12.80
N ARG A 167 1.40 34.71 -12.03
CA ARG A 167 2.53 33.90 -12.44
C ARG A 167 2.58 32.59 -11.69
N ALA A 168 3.11 31.53 -12.33
CA ALA A 168 3.32 30.26 -11.70
C ALA A 168 4.35 30.37 -10.56
N PRO A 169 4.02 29.99 -9.32
CA PRO A 169 4.95 30.06 -8.19
C PRO A 169 6.00 28.94 -8.19
N PHE A 170 5.78 27.85 -8.91
CA PHE A 170 6.68 26.69 -9.06
C PHE A 170 6.37 25.95 -10.35
N ASP A 171 7.24 25.03 -10.77
CA ASP A 171 7.04 24.15 -11.91
C ASP A 171 5.95 23.12 -11.62
N GLY A 172 5.07 22.84 -12.58
CA GLY A 172 4.02 21.85 -12.37
C GLY A 172 3.01 21.77 -13.51
N HIS A 173 2.04 20.91 -13.29
CA HIS A 173 0.94 20.64 -14.20
C HIS A 173 -0.31 21.42 -13.79
N LEU A 174 -0.91 22.13 -14.75
CA LEU A 174 -2.13 22.90 -14.54
C LEU A 174 -3.36 22.00 -14.60
N GLY A 175 -4.32 22.27 -13.74
CA GLY A 175 -5.64 21.68 -13.80
C GLY A 175 -6.56 22.35 -14.83
N ILE A 176 -7.86 22.19 -14.60
CA ILE A 176 -8.89 22.79 -15.45
C ILE A 176 -9.06 24.26 -15.08
N ARG A 177 -9.04 25.14 -16.07
CA ARG A 177 -9.28 26.58 -15.93
C ARG A 177 -10.72 26.85 -15.48
N ALA A 178 -10.86 27.66 -14.43
CA ALA A 178 -12.16 27.99 -13.83
C ALA A 178 -12.70 29.38 -14.23
N VAL A 179 -11.99 30.14 -15.06
CA VAL A 179 -12.32 31.53 -15.40
C VAL A 179 -12.25 31.79 -16.90
N ASP A 180 -12.95 32.81 -17.38
CA ASP A 180 -13.02 33.16 -18.79
C ASP A 180 -12.49 34.56 -19.10
N LEU A 181 -12.08 34.78 -20.36
CA LEU A 181 -11.66 36.08 -20.86
C LEU A 181 -12.82 37.09 -20.73
N GLY A 182 -12.53 38.29 -20.24
CA GLY A 182 -13.55 39.35 -20.02
C GLY A 182 -14.34 39.18 -18.73
N GLN A 183 -14.18 38.09 -17.98
CA GLN A 183 -14.83 37.87 -16.70
C GLN A 183 -14.28 38.84 -15.63
N TYR A 184 -15.14 39.36 -14.77
CA TYR A 184 -14.74 40.07 -13.55
C TYR A 184 -14.43 39.08 -12.44
N LEU A 185 -13.25 39.19 -11.85
CA LEU A 185 -12.81 38.37 -10.71
C LEU A 185 -12.71 39.22 -9.45
N SER A 186 -13.18 38.65 -8.33
CA SER A 186 -12.90 39.19 -7.00
C SER A 186 -11.53 38.66 -6.50
N ALA A 187 -10.92 39.36 -5.54
CA ALA A 187 -9.71 38.87 -4.89
C ALA A 187 -9.95 37.48 -4.27
N GLY A 188 -9.02 36.56 -4.44
CA GLY A 188 -9.09 35.18 -3.95
C GLY A 188 -9.96 34.24 -4.79
N THR A 189 -10.56 34.70 -5.93
CA THR A 189 -11.30 33.80 -6.82
C THR A 189 -10.36 32.74 -7.41
N PRO A 190 -10.65 31.42 -7.27
CA PRO A 190 -9.86 30.36 -7.87
C PRO A 190 -9.81 30.48 -9.40
N ILE A 191 -8.63 30.38 -9.98
CA ILE A 191 -8.39 30.48 -11.42
C ILE A 191 -8.03 29.13 -12.02
N VAL A 192 -7.06 28.46 -11.45
CA VAL A 192 -6.56 27.16 -11.87
C VAL A 192 -5.76 26.51 -10.74
N THR A 193 -5.76 25.18 -10.65
CA THR A 193 -4.86 24.45 -9.75
C THR A 193 -3.52 24.22 -10.43
N LEU A 194 -2.43 24.32 -9.67
CA LEU A 194 -1.08 23.96 -10.10
C LEU A 194 -0.53 22.89 -9.17
N GLN A 195 -0.05 21.77 -9.73
CA GLN A 195 0.40 20.60 -8.96
C GLN A 195 1.78 20.17 -9.48
N ALA A 196 2.76 20.05 -8.59
CA ALA A 196 4.02 19.38 -8.87
C ALA A 196 3.82 17.87 -8.68
N LEU A 197 3.74 17.13 -9.80
CA LEU A 197 3.38 15.71 -9.80
C LEU A 197 4.57 14.76 -9.71
N ASP A 198 5.79 15.22 -10.03
CA ASP A 198 7.02 14.43 -9.91
C ASP A 198 8.09 15.24 -9.15
N PRO A 199 8.61 14.69 -8.05
CA PRO A 199 8.16 13.49 -7.35
C PRO A 199 6.76 13.66 -6.70
N ILE A 200 6.15 12.56 -6.24
CA ILE A 200 4.87 12.59 -5.52
C ILE A 200 5.03 11.97 -4.13
N PHE A 201 4.28 12.47 -3.16
CA PHE A 201 4.24 11.91 -1.81
C PHE A 201 3.09 10.91 -1.65
N VAL A 202 3.30 9.94 -0.79
CA VAL A 202 2.22 9.16 -0.17
C VAL A 202 2.26 9.40 1.34
N ASP A 203 1.18 9.91 1.90
CA ASP A 203 0.98 10.08 3.34
C ASP A 203 0.12 8.91 3.83
N PHE A 204 0.64 8.12 4.76
CA PHE A 204 -0.02 6.93 5.31
C PHE A 204 0.13 6.85 6.82
N PHE A 205 -0.64 5.98 7.45
CA PHE A 205 -0.73 5.88 8.89
C PHE A 205 -0.29 4.51 9.40
N VAL A 206 0.55 4.50 10.42
CA VAL A 206 1.05 3.29 11.07
C VAL A 206 0.69 3.32 12.55
N PRO A 207 0.18 2.19 13.12
CA PRO A 207 -0.08 2.10 14.55
C PRO A 207 1.18 2.39 15.38
N GLN A 208 1.03 3.10 16.50
CA GLN A 208 2.18 3.46 17.37
C GLN A 208 3.02 2.25 17.81
N GLN A 209 2.41 1.06 17.93
CA GLN A 209 3.09 -0.18 18.33
C GLN A 209 4.09 -0.69 17.28
N SER A 210 3.94 -0.26 16.03
CA SER A 210 4.78 -0.71 14.90
C SER A 210 5.78 0.36 14.44
N VAL A 211 5.78 1.54 15.07
CA VAL A 211 6.64 2.66 14.67
C VAL A 211 8.13 2.36 14.85
N ASP A 212 8.48 1.52 15.83
CA ASP A 212 9.85 1.06 16.07
C ASP A 212 10.44 0.25 14.91
N GLN A 213 9.58 -0.32 14.05
CA GLN A 213 9.97 -1.08 12.86
C GLN A 213 10.18 -0.20 11.63
N VAL A 214 9.86 1.09 11.71
CA VAL A 214 9.92 2.03 10.60
C VAL A 214 11.10 2.98 10.76
N ARG A 215 11.84 3.22 9.67
CA ARG A 215 13.02 4.08 9.64
C ARG A 215 12.99 5.01 8.43
N LEU A 216 13.62 6.17 8.55
CA LEU A 216 13.90 7.06 7.41
C LEU A 216 14.77 6.35 6.37
N GLY A 217 14.48 6.57 5.08
CA GLY A 217 15.18 5.93 3.97
C GLY A 217 14.77 4.48 3.72
N GLN A 218 13.84 3.94 4.49
CA GLN A 218 13.35 2.56 4.29
C GLN A 218 12.51 2.48 3.01
N SER A 219 12.76 1.43 2.21
CA SER A 219 12.03 1.21 0.97
C SER A 219 10.58 0.82 1.23
N VAL A 220 9.68 1.34 0.42
CA VAL A 220 8.26 1.01 0.41
C VAL A 220 7.81 0.64 -0.98
N ILE A 221 6.83 -0.24 -1.06
CA ILE A 221 6.14 -0.59 -2.30
C ILE A 221 4.71 -0.08 -2.20
N VAL A 222 4.34 0.79 -3.12
CA VAL A 222 3.02 1.42 -3.15
C VAL A 222 2.18 0.81 -4.27
N LYS A 223 0.96 0.42 -3.93
CA LYS A 223 -0.05 -0.11 -4.84
C LYS A 223 -1.24 0.83 -4.88
N VAL A 224 -1.67 1.17 -6.08
CA VAL A 224 -2.84 2.03 -6.31
C VAL A 224 -3.89 1.22 -7.03
N GLY A 225 -5.11 1.17 -6.50
CA GLY A 225 -6.17 0.28 -6.98
C GLY A 225 -6.55 0.42 -8.46
N VAL A 226 -6.30 1.59 -9.05
CA VAL A 226 -6.50 1.84 -10.49
C VAL A 226 -5.48 1.07 -11.34
N PHE A 227 -4.28 0.81 -10.83
CA PHE A 227 -3.18 0.13 -11.53
C PHE A 227 -2.92 -1.25 -10.91
N LYS A 228 -3.83 -2.22 -11.13
CA LYS A 228 -3.84 -3.53 -10.46
C LYS A 228 -2.52 -4.31 -10.59
N ASP A 229 -1.83 -4.18 -11.73
CA ASP A 229 -0.62 -4.94 -12.05
C ASP A 229 0.68 -4.11 -11.92
N GLN A 230 0.59 -2.87 -11.42
CA GLN A 230 1.75 -1.99 -11.28
C GLN A 230 2.02 -1.67 -9.82
N THR A 231 3.28 -1.72 -9.45
CA THR A 231 3.75 -1.29 -8.14
C THR A 231 4.72 -0.14 -8.31
N PHE A 232 4.68 0.80 -7.39
CA PHE A 232 5.54 1.98 -7.39
C PHE A 232 6.48 1.90 -6.20
N ALA A 233 7.78 1.95 -6.47
CA ALA A 233 8.79 1.98 -5.42
C ALA A 233 9.00 3.39 -4.90
N GLY A 234 9.17 3.51 -3.58
CA GLY A 234 9.46 4.76 -2.91
C GLY A 234 10.29 4.56 -1.65
N GLU A 235 10.61 5.66 -0.98
CA GLU A 235 11.37 5.67 0.26
C GLU A 235 10.70 6.55 1.31
N ILE A 236 10.75 6.13 2.57
CA ILE A 236 10.25 6.91 3.69
C ILE A 236 11.10 8.17 3.84
N SER A 237 10.48 9.33 3.61
CA SER A 237 11.13 10.64 3.67
C SER A 237 10.88 11.39 4.96
N ALA A 238 9.79 11.10 5.68
CA ALA A 238 9.50 11.73 6.97
C ALA A 238 8.60 10.85 7.85
N ILE A 239 8.83 10.92 9.16
CA ILE A 239 8.00 10.33 10.19
C ILE A 239 7.54 11.47 11.10
N ASN A 240 6.23 11.63 11.26
CA ASN A 240 5.69 12.68 12.14
C ASN A 240 6.09 12.40 13.60
N PRO A 241 6.71 13.35 14.33
CA PRO A 241 7.07 13.15 15.72
C PRO A 241 5.87 13.14 16.68
N LYS A 242 4.66 13.38 16.17
CA LYS A 242 3.42 13.42 16.94
C LYS A 242 2.55 12.21 16.64
N VAL A 243 2.12 11.52 17.71
CA VAL A 243 1.07 10.49 17.64
C VAL A 243 -0.30 11.18 17.68
N ASP A 244 -1.19 10.81 16.80
CA ASP A 244 -2.57 11.26 16.86
C ASP A 244 -3.28 10.58 18.05
N ALA A 245 -3.80 11.38 18.98
CA ALA A 245 -4.37 10.90 20.23
C ALA A 245 -5.71 10.15 20.03
N GLY A 246 -6.44 10.45 18.96
CA GLY A 246 -7.73 9.83 18.66
C GLY A 246 -7.57 8.45 18.04
N SER A 247 -6.74 8.34 17.01
CA SER A 247 -6.51 7.09 16.27
C SER A 247 -5.34 6.26 16.79
N ARG A 248 -4.44 6.84 17.62
CA ARG A 248 -3.18 6.26 18.09
C ARG A 248 -2.26 5.83 16.95
N ASN A 249 -2.33 6.53 15.84
CA ASN A 249 -1.49 6.30 14.67
C ASN A 249 -0.43 7.40 14.54
N VAL A 250 0.67 7.06 13.88
CA VAL A 250 1.71 8.00 13.45
C VAL A 250 1.61 8.17 11.96
N GLN A 251 1.58 9.40 11.50
CA GLN A 251 1.62 9.72 10.07
C GLN A 251 3.05 9.60 9.56
N ILE A 252 3.20 8.91 8.45
CA ILE A 252 4.47 8.69 7.76
C ILE A 252 4.32 9.17 6.33
N ARG A 253 5.37 9.73 5.78
CA ARG A 253 5.45 10.16 4.39
C ARG A 253 6.53 9.39 3.67
N ALA A 254 6.20 8.87 2.50
CA ALA A 254 7.18 8.37 1.56
C ALA A 254 7.14 9.18 0.26
N THR A 255 8.28 9.22 -0.43
CA THR A 255 8.46 9.91 -1.71
C THR A 255 8.59 8.89 -2.82
N LEU A 256 7.84 9.08 -3.89
CA LEU A 256 7.82 8.23 -5.07
C LEU A 256 8.20 9.05 -6.31
N LYS A 257 8.82 8.39 -7.28
CA LYS A 257 9.02 8.95 -8.62
C LYS A 257 7.73 8.76 -9.44
N ASN A 258 7.35 9.78 -10.20
CA ASN A 258 6.14 9.79 -11.03
C ASN A 258 6.37 10.47 -12.38
N PRO A 259 7.41 10.07 -13.14
CA PRO A 259 7.78 10.77 -14.39
C PRO A 259 6.68 10.74 -15.46
N ASP A 260 5.83 9.71 -15.44
CA ASP A 260 4.70 9.59 -16.39
C ASP A 260 3.43 10.34 -15.92
N HIS A 261 3.47 11.01 -14.76
CA HIS A 261 2.34 11.71 -14.13
C HIS A 261 1.08 10.84 -13.96
N LYS A 262 1.25 9.49 -13.86
CA LYS A 262 0.14 8.55 -13.67
C LYS A 262 -0.47 8.62 -12.28
N LEU A 263 0.36 8.88 -11.28
CA LEU A 263 -0.07 9.03 -9.89
C LEU A 263 -0.59 10.44 -9.70
N LEU A 264 -1.86 10.56 -9.27
CA LEU A 264 -2.50 11.84 -9.03
C LEU A 264 -2.74 12.07 -7.54
N PRO A 265 -2.59 13.32 -7.05
CA PRO A 265 -2.95 13.67 -5.69
C PRO A 265 -4.40 13.31 -5.38
N GLY A 266 -4.65 12.79 -4.18
CA GLY A 266 -5.96 12.32 -3.75
C GLY A 266 -6.26 10.84 -4.04
N MET A 267 -5.46 10.15 -4.86
CA MET A 267 -5.60 8.71 -5.04
C MET A 267 -5.31 7.96 -3.75
N TYR A 268 -6.12 6.95 -3.47
CA TYR A 268 -5.90 6.00 -2.38
C TYR A 268 -4.81 5.00 -2.74
N ALA A 269 -3.96 4.68 -1.78
CA ALA A 269 -2.85 3.76 -1.97
C ALA A 269 -2.67 2.83 -0.77
N THR A 270 -2.29 1.59 -1.05
CA THR A 270 -1.78 0.64 -0.06
C THR A 270 -0.26 0.66 -0.11
N VAL A 271 0.37 0.75 1.05
CA VAL A 271 1.82 0.87 1.21
C VAL A 271 2.35 -0.35 1.94
N ASP A 272 3.16 -1.16 1.29
CA ASP A 272 3.90 -2.27 1.89
C ASP A 272 5.28 -1.77 2.33
N ILE A 273 5.56 -1.80 3.63
CA ILE A 273 6.82 -1.39 4.22
C ILE A 273 7.62 -2.65 4.58
N ALA A 274 8.82 -2.81 4.06
CA ALA A 274 9.68 -3.94 4.41
C ALA A 274 10.22 -3.78 5.84
N THR A 275 9.79 -4.65 6.79
CA THR A 275 10.12 -4.56 8.22
C THR A 275 11.10 -5.63 8.65
N GLY A 276 12.34 -5.57 8.24
CA GLY A 276 13.38 -6.52 8.64
C GLY A 276 14.07 -7.19 7.45
N ALA A 277 15.02 -8.09 7.75
CA ALA A 277 15.71 -8.87 6.73
C ALA A 277 14.82 -10.02 6.24
N PRO A 278 14.94 -10.45 4.99
CA PRO A 278 14.30 -11.67 4.51
C PRO A 278 14.67 -12.85 5.40
N GLN A 279 13.69 -13.67 5.75
CA GLN A 279 13.87 -14.89 6.54
C GLN A 279 13.46 -16.10 5.71
N SER A 280 14.23 -17.18 5.79
CA SER A 280 13.90 -18.43 5.13
C SER A 280 13.10 -19.31 6.06
N TYR A 281 11.89 -19.69 5.65
CA TYR A 281 11.04 -20.64 6.37
C TYR A 281 10.62 -21.78 5.45
N ILE A 282 10.47 -22.98 6.01
CA ILE A 282 9.78 -24.04 5.29
C ILE A 282 8.35 -23.59 5.04
N THR A 283 7.98 -23.55 3.75
CA THR A 283 6.71 -22.98 3.30
C THR A 283 5.77 -24.10 2.84
N LEU A 284 4.61 -24.20 3.47
CA LEU A 284 3.56 -25.12 3.09
C LEU A 284 2.31 -24.37 2.63
N ARG A 285 1.44 -25.07 1.89
CA ARG A 285 0.09 -24.59 1.62
C ARG A 285 -0.74 -24.64 2.88
N GLN A 286 -1.58 -23.65 3.11
CA GLN A 286 -2.48 -23.61 4.27
C GLN A 286 -3.36 -24.86 4.35
N THR A 287 -3.74 -25.43 3.20
CA THR A 287 -4.53 -26.67 3.11
C THR A 287 -3.78 -27.92 3.63
N ALA A 288 -2.45 -27.89 3.75
CA ALA A 288 -1.66 -28.99 4.28
C ALA A 288 -1.73 -29.09 5.81
N ILE A 289 -2.15 -28.01 6.48
CA ILE A 289 -2.13 -27.91 7.94
C ILE A 289 -3.53 -28.18 8.48
N SER A 290 -3.61 -29.06 9.45
CA SER A 290 -4.82 -29.33 10.23
C SER A 290 -4.72 -28.54 11.55
N PHE A 291 -5.47 -27.45 11.64
CA PHE A 291 -5.54 -26.60 12.83
C PHE A 291 -6.43 -27.25 13.88
N ASN A 292 -5.89 -27.52 15.04
CA ASN A 292 -6.61 -28.11 16.18
C ASN A 292 -6.32 -27.33 17.45
N PRO A 293 -7.26 -27.30 18.42
CA PRO A 293 -7.03 -26.65 19.72
C PRO A 293 -5.85 -27.20 20.51
N TYR A 294 -5.43 -28.43 20.20
CA TYR A 294 -4.32 -29.14 20.90
C TYR A 294 -2.98 -28.97 20.19
N GLY A 295 -2.95 -28.29 19.04
CA GLY A 295 -1.76 -28.04 18.22
C GLY A 295 -1.99 -28.33 16.75
N ASP A 296 -1.23 -27.62 15.92
CA ASP A 296 -1.28 -27.75 14.46
C ASP A 296 -0.57 -29.03 14.04
N THR A 297 -1.15 -29.75 13.09
CA THR A 297 -0.59 -31.01 12.60
C THR A 297 -0.54 -31.05 11.09
N VAL A 298 0.45 -31.77 10.56
CA VAL A 298 0.60 -32.12 9.14
C VAL A 298 0.74 -33.63 9.01
N TYR A 299 0.46 -34.15 7.83
CA TYR A 299 0.75 -35.54 7.50
C TYR A 299 2.01 -35.62 6.63
N VAL A 300 3.07 -36.22 7.20
CA VAL A 300 4.31 -36.54 6.49
C VAL A 300 4.14 -37.91 5.84
N VAL A 301 4.58 -38.07 4.62
CA VAL A 301 4.55 -39.32 3.90
C VAL A 301 5.83 -40.08 4.17
N ASP A 302 5.71 -41.20 4.86
CA ASP A 302 6.80 -42.12 5.11
C ASP A 302 6.67 -43.39 4.24
N SER A 303 7.78 -43.99 3.91
CA SER A 303 7.82 -45.29 3.23
C SER A 303 7.96 -46.40 4.25
N LYS A 304 6.96 -47.24 4.37
CA LYS A 304 7.08 -48.47 5.16
C LYS A 304 7.78 -49.53 4.30
N ALA A 305 8.94 -50.00 4.75
CA ALA A 305 9.66 -51.05 4.07
C ALA A 305 8.83 -52.30 3.89
N ALA A 306 9.16 -53.13 2.89
CA ALA A 306 8.52 -54.41 2.65
C ALA A 306 8.58 -55.27 3.95
N ASP A 307 7.44 -55.76 4.38
CA ASP A 307 7.39 -56.72 5.51
C ASP A 307 8.03 -58.06 5.15
N ALA A 308 8.56 -58.78 6.18
CA ALA A 308 9.14 -60.12 6.02
C ALA A 308 8.19 -61.13 5.34
N ASN A 309 6.91 -60.78 5.19
CA ASN A 309 5.87 -61.57 4.53
C ASN A 309 5.68 -61.19 3.04
N GLY A 310 6.62 -60.43 2.39
CA GLY A 310 6.61 -60.17 0.96
C GLY A 310 5.57 -59.13 0.48
N LYS A 311 4.98 -58.30 1.39
CA LYS A 311 4.17 -57.15 0.96
C LYS A 311 5.04 -56.08 0.32
N PRO A 312 4.62 -55.47 -0.79
CA PRO A 312 5.36 -54.40 -1.42
C PRO A 312 5.46 -53.16 -0.47
N PRO A 313 6.50 -52.33 -0.62
CA PRO A 313 6.62 -51.12 0.16
C PRO A 313 5.36 -50.24 0.01
N GLN A 314 4.84 -49.78 1.11
CA GLN A 314 3.61 -48.97 1.16
C GLN A 314 3.94 -47.58 1.68
N LEU A 315 3.33 -46.55 1.08
CA LEU A 315 3.37 -45.21 1.61
C LEU A 315 2.35 -45.09 2.74
N ILE A 316 2.78 -44.52 3.87
CA ILE A 316 1.94 -44.28 5.03
C ILE A 316 1.96 -42.80 5.40
N ALA A 317 0.84 -42.30 5.92
CA ALA A 317 0.72 -40.96 6.43
C ALA A 317 1.04 -40.94 7.93
N ARG A 318 2.14 -40.29 8.33
CA ARG A 318 2.51 -40.07 9.73
C ARG A 318 2.07 -38.67 10.16
N GLN A 319 1.23 -38.60 11.17
CA GLN A 319 0.81 -37.33 11.76
C GLN A 319 1.94 -36.75 12.59
N THR A 320 2.31 -35.49 12.27
CA THR A 320 3.42 -34.79 12.94
C THR A 320 2.91 -33.44 13.43
N PHE A 321 3.22 -33.10 14.68
CA PHE A 321 2.93 -31.78 15.23
C PHE A 321 3.91 -30.75 14.65
N VAL A 322 3.38 -29.59 14.27
CA VAL A 322 4.16 -28.49 13.73
C VAL A 322 3.87 -27.20 14.49
N THR A 323 4.85 -26.32 14.50
CA THR A 323 4.66 -24.95 14.95
C THR A 323 4.55 -24.07 13.74
N THR A 324 3.39 -23.49 13.52
CA THR A 324 3.13 -22.57 12.43
C THR A 324 3.66 -21.18 12.75
N GLY A 325 4.03 -20.43 11.72
CA GLY A 325 4.49 -19.05 11.78
C GLY A 325 3.55 -18.09 11.01
N PRO A 326 4.08 -17.04 10.44
CA PRO A 326 3.29 -16.09 9.64
C PRO A 326 2.65 -16.76 8.42
N THR A 327 1.54 -16.18 7.96
CA THR A 327 0.82 -16.60 6.77
C THR A 327 0.95 -15.55 5.66
N ARG A 328 0.96 -16.00 4.39
CA ARG A 328 1.02 -15.14 3.22
C ARG A 328 0.14 -15.73 2.11
N GLY A 329 -1.02 -15.14 1.87
CA GLY A 329 -2.01 -15.70 0.95
C GLY A 329 -2.36 -17.16 1.31
N ASP A 330 -2.17 -18.09 0.36
CA ASP A 330 -2.41 -19.52 0.56
C ASP A 330 -1.25 -20.26 1.27
N GLN A 331 -0.21 -19.55 1.66
CA GLN A 331 1.02 -20.11 2.23
C GLN A 331 1.13 -19.87 3.73
N VAL A 332 1.72 -20.83 4.43
CA VAL A 332 2.04 -20.75 5.87
C VAL A 332 3.51 -21.13 6.06
N ALA A 333 4.22 -20.33 6.82
CA ALA A 333 5.56 -20.68 7.28
C ALA A 333 5.48 -21.73 8.39
N VAL A 334 6.34 -22.73 8.35
CA VAL A 334 6.49 -23.73 9.42
C VAL A 334 7.82 -23.49 10.09
N LEU A 335 7.76 -23.26 11.41
CA LEU A 335 8.92 -22.92 12.22
C LEU A 335 9.64 -24.17 12.80
N LYS A 336 8.85 -25.22 13.11
CA LYS A 336 9.35 -26.46 13.69
C LYS A 336 8.43 -27.64 13.34
N GLY A 337 9.01 -28.84 13.32
CA GLY A 337 8.26 -30.12 13.24
C GLY A 337 8.40 -30.87 11.92
N ILE A 338 8.98 -30.26 10.90
CA ILE A 338 9.29 -30.89 9.62
C ILE A 338 10.65 -30.42 9.11
N ASP A 339 11.27 -31.19 8.24
CA ASP A 339 12.54 -30.90 7.62
C ASP A 339 12.39 -30.60 6.10
N GLU A 340 13.39 -29.96 5.54
CA GLU A 340 13.44 -29.73 4.08
C GLU A 340 13.46 -31.06 3.32
N GLY A 341 12.63 -31.18 2.31
CA GLY A 341 12.51 -32.38 1.50
C GLY A 341 11.48 -33.36 1.98
N ASP A 342 10.91 -33.21 3.17
CA ASP A 342 9.78 -34.02 3.65
C ASP A 342 8.62 -33.94 2.67
N LEU A 343 8.02 -35.07 2.39
CA LEU A 343 6.86 -35.15 1.50
C LEU A 343 5.59 -34.98 2.34
N ILE A 344 4.88 -33.85 2.15
CA ILE A 344 3.75 -33.44 2.98
C ILE A 344 2.46 -33.56 2.20
N VAL A 345 1.43 -34.14 2.81
CA VAL A 345 0.08 -34.21 2.24
C VAL A 345 -0.53 -32.81 2.17
N THR A 346 -0.97 -32.39 0.99
CA THR A 346 -1.53 -31.05 0.73
C THR A 346 -3.05 -31.04 0.50
N ALA A 347 -3.62 -32.22 0.18
CA ALA A 347 -5.07 -32.39 0.06
C ALA A 347 -5.47 -33.83 0.40
N GLY A 348 -6.69 -34.00 0.94
CA GLY A 348 -7.24 -35.32 1.33
C GLY A 348 -6.97 -35.71 2.78
N GLN A 349 -6.34 -34.87 3.58
CA GLN A 349 -5.97 -35.13 4.99
C GLN A 349 -7.17 -35.45 5.92
N ILE A 350 -8.37 -34.97 5.61
CA ILE A 350 -9.59 -35.22 6.41
C ILE A 350 -9.91 -36.72 6.51
N LYS A 351 -9.47 -37.50 5.52
CA LYS A 351 -9.70 -38.98 5.47
C LYS A 351 -8.60 -39.77 6.16
N LEU A 352 -7.52 -39.08 6.61
CA LEU A 352 -6.34 -39.72 7.14
C LEU A 352 -6.37 -39.85 8.67
N HIS A 353 -5.82 -40.94 9.14
CA HIS A 353 -5.41 -41.17 10.52
C HIS A 353 -3.92 -41.49 10.55
N ASN A 354 -3.29 -41.38 11.69
CA ASN A 354 -1.89 -41.75 11.84
C ASN A 354 -1.65 -43.21 11.43
N GLY A 355 -0.76 -43.45 10.47
CA GLY A 355 -0.47 -44.76 9.89
C GLY A 355 -1.39 -45.19 8.73
N SER A 356 -2.28 -44.37 8.25
CA SER A 356 -3.11 -44.65 7.07
C SER A 356 -2.24 -44.92 5.83
N THR A 357 -2.55 -46.00 5.09
CA THR A 357 -1.93 -46.26 3.79
C THR A 357 -2.45 -45.27 2.76
N ILE A 358 -1.56 -44.69 1.94
CA ILE A 358 -1.88 -43.66 0.98
C ILE A 358 -1.39 -43.99 -0.41
N LEU A 359 -2.07 -43.39 -1.41
CA LEU A 359 -1.66 -43.29 -2.80
C LEU A 359 -1.55 -41.82 -3.16
N ILE A 360 -0.44 -41.44 -3.77
CA ILE A 360 -0.21 -40.05 -4.18
C ILE A 360 -0.75 -39.86 -5.59
N ASP A 361 -1.67 -38.91 -5.73
CA ASP A 361 -2.19 -38.43 -7.00
C ASP A 361 -2.16 -36.88 -6.99
N ASN A 362 -1.28 -36.33 -7.78
CA ASN A 362 -1.10 -34.87 -7.90
C ASN A 362 -1.81 -34.29 -9.14
N SER A 363 -2.77 -35.01 -9.72
CA SER A 363 -3.57 -34.51 -10.86
C SER A 363 -4.36 -33.23 -10.49
N ILE A 364 -4.79 -33.13 -9.23
CA ILE A 364 -5.46 -31.95 -8.67
C ILE A 364 -4.70 -31.51 -7.42
N THR A 365 -4.08 -30.35 -7.51
CA THR A 365 -3.36 -29.75 -6.35
C THR A 365 -4.00 -28.43 -5.95
N PRO A 366 -4.16 -28.14 -4.66
CA PRO A 366 -4.61 -26.83 -4.20
C PRO A 366 -3.65 -25.71 -4.63
N THR A 367 -4.15 -24.47 -4.68
CA THR A 367 -3.33 -23.30 -4.97
C THR A 367 -2.28 -23.07 -3.87
N ALA A 368 -1.18 -22.45 -4.23
CA ALA A 368 -0.10 -22.05 -3.31
C ALA A 368 0.35 -20.62 -3.60
N ASP A 369 -0.62 -19.74 -3.91
CA ASP A 369 -0.31 -18.37 -4.26
C ASP A 369 0.01 -17.55 -3.00
N ALA A 370 1.09 -16.77 -3.07
CA ALA A 370 1.47 -15.83 -2.02
C ALA A 370 0.59 -14.56 -1.97
N ALA A 371 -0.16 -14.30 -3.05
CA ALA A 371 -1.08 -13.16 -3.16
C ALA A 371 -2.30 -13.55 -4.02
N PRO A 372 -3.17 -14.46 -3.51
CA PRO A 372 -4.32 -14.93 -4.27
C PRO A 372 -5.27 -13.78 -4.59
N VAL A 373 -5.69 -13.69 -5.85
CA VAL A 373 -6.71 -12.74 -6.29
C VAL A 373 -8.07 -13.43 -6.18
N PRO A 374 -9.05 -12.84 -5.47
CA PRO A 374 -10.42 -13.38 -5.44
C PRO A 374 -10.98 -13.48 -6.87
N ILE A 375 -11.50 -14.63 -7.22
CA ILE A 375 -12.23 -14.81 -8.48
C ILE A 375 -13.65 -14.33 -8.22
N ASP A 376 -13.95 -13.11 -8.66
CA ASP A 376 -15.34 -12.64 -8.72
C ASP A 376 -16.11 -13.52 -9.71
N ARG A 377 -17.06 -14.31 -9.17
CA ARG A 377 -18.00 -15.15 -9.96
C ARG A 377 -19.30 -14.39 -10.14
#